data_c2ff6fa2db27e8393607e0646f828fa4
#
_entry.id   c2ff6fa2db27e8393607e0646f828fa4
#
_cell.length_a   1.000
_cell.length_b   1.000
_cell.length_c   1.000
_cell.angle_alpha   90.00
_cell.angle_beta   90.00
_cell.angle_gamma   90.00
#
_symmetry.space_group_name_H-M   'P 1'
#
loop_
_entity.id
_entity.type
_entity.pdbx_description
1 polymer ?
#
loop_
_entity_poly.entity_id
_entity_poly.type
_entity_poly.pdbx_seq_one_letter_code
_entity_poly.pdbx_strand_id
1 'polypeptide(L)'
;MAKTWRPAHEELARDLNRLIESRVLGPVDVLFGLDKDLRRRAFESVLGWTEELLGPDDDAARMTAIRLISTLFPSDEPFNPPTDWWGTPFGRAVLLRAGHPSAEAVSFTVAAAMLGISRQGVHDLARRGKVQPHPDGGVTVDSVQARLKERMLSETEAAASDG
;
A
#
# COMPACT_ATOMS: atom_id res chain seq x y z
N MET A 1 -20.70 20.50 -4.10
CA MET A 1 -19.74 20.52 -2.99
C MET A 1 -18.42 19.93 -3.46
N ALA A 2 -17.35 20.68 -3.35
CA ALA A 2 -16.02 20.12 -3.60
C ALA A 2 -15.76 19.02 -2.55
N LYS A 3 -15.52 17.79 -3.02
CA LYS A 3 -15.12 16.69 -2.15
C LYS A 3 -13.77 17.06 -1.56
N THR A 4 -13.73 17.38 -0.28
CA THR A 4 -12.46 17.66 0.41
C THR A 4 -11.69 16.35 0.49
N TRP A 5 -10.73 16.17 -0.40
CA TRP A 5 -9.86 15.01 -0.39
C TRP A 5 -8.99 15.05 0.87
N ARG A 6 -9.01 13.97 1.62
CA ARG A 6 -8.10 13.82 2.75
C ARG A 6 -6.67 13.69 2.20
N PRO A 7 -5.65 14.18 2.94
CA PRO A 7 -4.26 14.09 2.49
C PRO A 7 -3.84 12.69 2.03
N ALA A 8 -4.32 11.65 2.71
CA ALA A 8 -4.03 10.25 2.34
C ALA A 8 -4.55 9.88 0.95
N HIS A 9 -5.71 10.40 0.53
CA HIS A 9 -6.25 10.17 -0.81
C HIS A 9 -5.39 10.85 -1.87
N GLU A 10 -4.96 12.07 -1.61
CA GLU A 10 -4.11 12.82 -2.55
C GLU A 10 -2.74 12.15 -2.72
N GLU A 11 -2.12 11.71 -1.64
CA GLU A 11 -0.85 11.01 -1.66
C GLU A 11 -0.94 9.68 -2.43
N LEU A 12 -1.98 8.89 -2.17
CA LEU A 12 -2.19 7.62 -2.86
C LEU A 12 -2.49 7.84 -4.34
N ALA A 13 -3.37 8.79 -4.68
CA ALA A 13 -3.67 9.11 -6.08
C ALA A 13 -2.43 9.57 -6.84
N ARG A 14 -1.58 10.39 -6.22
CA ARG A 14 -0.32 10.85 -6.81
C ARG A 14 0.64 9.67 -7.07
N ASP A 15 0.77 8.77 -6.11
CA ASP A 15 1.63 7.59 -6.25
C ASP A 15 1.12 6.64 -7.35
N LEU A 16 -0.18 6.36 -7.39
CA LEU A 16 -0.80 5.55 -8.44
C LEU A 16 -0.67 6.20 -9.84
N ASN A 17 -0.87 7.52 -9.94
CA ASN A 17 -0.66 8.22 -11.21
C ASN A 17 0.77 8.10 -11.70
N ARG A 18 1.75 8.19 -10.81
CA ARG A 18 3.17 8.01 -11.15
C ARG A 18 3.44 6.59 -11.66
N LEU A 19 2.88 5.57 -11.02
CA LEU A 19 3.01 4.19 -11.45
C LEU A 19 2.35 3.94 -12.82
N ILE A 20 1.14 4.45 -13.02
CA ILE A 20 0.41 4.32 -14.29
C ILE A 20 1.18 5.06 -15.40
N GLU A 21 1.68 6.26 -15.15
CA GLU A 21 2.48 7.00 -16.13
C GLU A 21 3.74 6.23 -16.54
N SER A 22 4.49 5.72 -15.57
CA SER A 22 5.77 5.05 -15.86
C SER A 22 5.61 3.64 -16.43
N ARG A 23 4.59 2.90 -16.02
CA ARG A 23 4.45 1.47 -16.36
C ARG A 23 3.45 1.19 -17.48
N VAL A 24 2.56 2.13 -17.77
CA VAL A 24 1.48 1.93 -18.76
C VAL A 24 1.51 3.02 -19.83
N LEU A 25 1.23 4.26 -19.44
CA LEU A 25 1.03 5.36 -20.41
C LEU A 25 2.31 5.72 -21.14
N GLY A 26 3.45 5.80 -20.45
CA GLY A 26 4.74 6.06 -21.09
C GLY A 26 5.10 5.03 -22.16
N PRO A 27 5.08 3.72 -21.86
CA PRO A 27 5.29 2.68 -22.86
C PRO A 27 4.30 2.72 -24.04
N VAL A 28 3.01 2.94 -23.76
CA VAL A 28 1.99 3.08 -24.81
C VAL A 28 2.28 4.28 -25.72
N ASP A 29 2.65 5.40 -25.12
CA ASP A 29 3.00 6.62 -25.87
C ASP A 29 4.21 6.40 -26.80
N VAL A 30 5.24 5.75 -26.29
CA VAL A 30 6.45 5.43 -27.09
C VAL A 30 6.13 4.48 -28.23
N LEU A 31 5.30 3.47 -28.01
CA LEU A 31 5.04 2.42 -29.01
C LEU A 31 3.97 2.81 -30.04
N PHE A 32 2.92 3.49 -29.60
CA PHE A 32 1.71 3.69 -30.40
C PHE A 32 1.22 5.13 -30.46
N GLY A 33 1.80 6.02 -29.66
CA GLY A 33 1.25 7.34 -29.43
C GLY A 33 0.08 7.30 -28.45
N LEU A 34 -0.03 8.31 -27.61
CA LEU A 34 -1.02 8.40 -26.58
C LEU A 34 -2.05 9.45 -26.90
N ASP A 35 -3.35 9.11 -26.95
CA ASP A 35 -4.41 10.08 -27.10
C ASP A 35 -4.85 10.68 -25.74
N LYS A 36 -5.48 11.85 -25.81
CA LYS A 36 -5.94 12.60 -24.63
C LYS A 36 -7.05 11.85 -23.87
N ASP A 37 -7.89 11.10 -24.58
CA ASP A 37 -9.00 10.36 -23.95
C ASP A 37 -8.49 9.20 -23.12
N LEU A 38 -7.44 8.49 -23.57
CA LEU A 38 -6.83 7.42 -22.77
C LEU A 38 -6.20 7.98 -21.50
N ARG A 39 -5.50 9.12 -21.59
CA ARG A 39 -4.90 9.77 -20.43
C ARG A 39 -5.96 10.21 -19.41
N ARG A 40 -7.08 10.77 -19.87
CA ARG A 40 -8.19 11.18 -19.01
C ARG A 40 -8.84 9.96 -18.32
N ARG A 41 -9.11 8.88 -19.06
CA ARG A 41 -9.67 7.64 -18.50
C ARG A 41 -8.74 7.02 -17.47
N ALA A 42 -7.44 7.03 -17.71
CA ALA A 42 -6.45 6.55 -16.75
C ALA A 42 -6.49 7.34 -15.44
N PHE A 43 -6.56 8.66 -15.53
CA PHE A 43 -6.67 9.53 -14.36
C PHE A 43 -7.97 9.28 -13.57
N GLU A 44 -9.10 9.17 -14.25
CA GLU A 44 -10.40 8.86 -13.63
C GLU A 44 -10.37 7.48 -12.94
N SER A 45 -9.72 6.49 -13.56
CA SER A 45 -9.54 5.15 -12.97
C SER A 45 -8.70 5.21 -11.70
N VAL A 46 -7.62 5.98 -11.69
CA VAL A 46 -6.79 6.16 -10.48
C VAL A 46 -7.61 6.73 -9.32
N LEU A 47 -8.46 7.71 -9.59
CA LEU A 47 -9.35 8.27 -8.56
C LEU A 47 -10.31 7.21 -8.01
N GLY A 48 -10.88 6.39 -8.88
CA GLY A 48 -11.75 5.28 -8.47
C GLY A 48 -11.03 4.24 -7.62
N TRP A 49 -9.84 3.82 -8.02
CA TRP A 49 -9.04 2.86 -7.25
C TRP A 49 -8.61 3.42 -5.90
N THR A 50 -8.30 4.69 -5.83
CA THR A 50 -7.96 5.38 -4.57
C THR A 50 -9.14 5.32 -3.60
N GLU A 51 -10.35 5.60 -4.09
CA GLU A 51 -11.57 5.50 -3.28
C GLU A 51 -11.84 4.08 -2.81
N GLU A 52 -11.63 3.07 -3.65
CA GLU A 52 -11.79 1.65 -3.25
C GLU A 52 -10.75 1.22 -2.22
N LEU A 53 -9.47 1.55 -2.45
CA LEU A 53 -8.37 1.17 -1.55
C LEU A 53 -8.48 1.79 -0.16
N LEU A 54 -9.02 2.99 -0.05
CA LEU A 54 -9.20 3.71 1.22
C LEU A 54 -10.65 3.67 1.72
N GLY A 55 -11.52 2.97 1.01
CA GLY A 55 -12.94 2.88 1.34
C GLY A 55 -13.27 1.81 2.39
N PRO A 56 -14.55 1.72 2.80
CA PRO A 56 -14.97 0.81 3.87
C PRO A 56 -15.16 -0.64 3.45
N ASP A 57 -15.21 -0.95 2.15
CA ASP A 57 -15.40 -2.31 1.64
C ASP A 57 -14.06 -3.04 1.54
N ASP A 58 -13.79 -3.93 2.51
CA ASP A 58 -12.54 -4.69 2.58
C ASP A 58 -12.31 -5.62 1.39
N ASP A 59 -13.36 -6.24 0.88
CA ASP A 59 -13.25 -7.16 -0.26
C ASP A 59 -12.95 -6.40 -1.56
N ALA A 60 -13.64 -5.29 -1.80
CA ALA A 60 -13.36 -4.42 -2.94
C ALA A 60 -11.93 -3.87 -2.89
N ALA A 61 -11.49 -3.39 -1.73
CA ALA A 61 -10.14 -2.88 -1.53
C ALA A 61 -9.07 -3.95 -1.79
N ARG A 62 -9.26 -5.15 -1.24
CA ARG A 62 -8.33 -6.27 -1.44
C ARG A 62 -8.25 -6.68 -2.91
N MET A 63 -9.40 -6.82 -3.58
CA MET A 63 -9.44 -7.19 -5.00
C MET A 63 -8.76 -6.14 -5.87
N THR A 64 -8.98 -4.87 -5.59
CA THR A 64 -8.32 -3.78 -6.32
C THR A 64 -6.80 -3.78 -6.08
N ALA A 65 -6.35 -3.97 -4.84
CA ALA A 65 -4.93 -4.08 -4.52
C ALA A 65 -4.26 -5.23 -5.30
N ILE A 66 -4.85 -6.42 -5.27
CA ILE A 66 -4.33 -7.60 -5.97
C ILE A 66 -4.30 -7.38 -7.48
N ARG A 67 -5.37 -6.85 -8.06
CA ARG A 67 -5.45 -6.54 -9.50
C ARG A 67 -4.36 -5.57 -9.93
N LEU A 68 -4.16 -4.49 -9.19
CA LEU A 68 -3.13 -3.50 -9.49
C LEU A 68 -1.71 -4.09 -9.38
N ILE A 69 -1.45 -4.87 -8.34
CA ILE A 69 -0.14 -5.55 -8.19
C ILE A 69 0.11 -6.48 -9.38
N SER A 70 -0.84 -7.35 -9.71
CA SER A 70 -0.69 -8.32 -10.80
C SER A 70 -0.49 -7.66 -12.16
N THR A 71 -1.10 -6.50 -12.37
CA THR A 71 -1.06 -5.78 -13.64
C THR A 71 0.18 -4.89 -13.76
N LEU A 72 0.51 -4.14 -12.70
CA LEU A 72 1.59 -3.16 -12.73
C LEU A 72 2.97 -3.75 -12.44
N PHE A 73 3.01 -4.92 -11.81
CA PHE A 73 4.24 -5.63 -11.46
C PHE A 73 4.21 -7.08 -11.98
N PRO A 74 4.02 -7.29 -13.29
CA PRO A 74 3.95 -8.64 -13.83
C PRO A 74 5.30 -9.34 -13.69
N SER A 75 5.28 -10.57 -13.17
CA SER A 75 6.49 -11.38 -12.99
C SER A 75 6.09 -12.85 -12.89
N ASP A 76 6.95 -13.75 -13.36
CA ASP A 76 6.83 -15.18 -13.15
C ASP A 76 7.26 -15.60 -11.74
N GLU A 77 7.94 -14.71 -11.01
CA GLU A 77 8.34 -14.92 -9.63
C GLU A 77 7.33 -14.30 -8.65
N PRO A 78 7.27 -14.80 -7.40
CA PRO A 78 6.44 -14.20 -6.37
C PRO A 78 6.77 -12.71 -6.17
N PHE A 79 5.75 -11.91 -5.93
CA PHE A 79 5.90 -10.46 -5.72
C PHE A 79 6.82 -10.18 -4.54
N ASN A 80 7.94 -9.54 -4.81
CA ASN A 80 8.95 -9.20 -3.81
C ASN A 80 9.55 -7.83 -4.13
N PRO A 81 8.86 -6.74 -3.75
CA PRO A 81 9.32 -5.39 -4.05
C PRO A 81 10.53 -5.01 -3.21
N PRO A 82 11.27 -3.95 -3.60
CA PRO A 82 12.29 -3.37 -2.74
C PRO A 82 11.71 -2.99 -1.37
N THR A 83 12.54 -3.08 -0.33
CA THR A 83 12.12 -2.86 1.05
C THR A 83 11.43 -1.50 1.27
N ASP A 84 11.94 -0.44 0.66
CA ASP A 84 11.40 0.92 0.77
C ASP A 84 10.04 1.11 0.09
N TRP A 85 9.66 0.21 -0.84
CA TRP A 85 8.35 0.25 -1.49
C TRP A 85 7.20 0.17 -0.47
N TRP A 86 7.38 -0.59 0.61
CA TRP A 86 6.36 -0.73 1.65
C TRP A 86 6.06 0.56 2.41
N GLY A 87 6.96 1.55 2.36
CA GLY A 87 6.76 2.89 2.90
C GLY A 87 6.02 3.84 1.96
N THR A 88 5.81 3.46 0.69
CA THR A 88 5.06 4.28 -0.26
C THR A 88 3.56 4.28 0.05
N PRO A 89 2.79 5.29 -0.39
CA PRO A 89 1.34 5.30 -0.19
C PRO A 89 0.64 4.05 -0.74
N PHE A 90 1.01 3.58 -1.92
CA PHE A 90 0.43 2.36 -2.49
C PHE A 90 0.88 1.11 -1.73
N GLY A 91 2.16 1.00 -1.38
CA GLY A 91 2.66 -0.14 -0.59
C GLY A 91 1.96 -0.25 0.76
N ARG A 92 1.73 0.86 1.42
CA ARG A 92 0.98 0.91 2.68
C ARG A 92 -0.47 0.48 2.51
N ALA A 93 -1.15 0.96 1.45
CA ALA A 93 -2.52 0.56 1.14
C ALA A 93 -2.62 -0.94 0.86
N VAL A 94 -1.68 -1.51 0.09
CA VAL A 94 -1.62 -2.96 -0.17
C VAL A 94 -1.47 -3.73 1.14
N LEU A 95 -0.54 -3.35 1.99
CA LEU A 95 -0.33 -4.02 3.29
C LEU A 95 -1.60 -4.00 4.15
N LEU A 96 -2.24 -2.83 4.25
CA LEU A 96 -3.44 -2.67 5.08
C LEU A 96 -4.64 -3.47 4.57
N ARG A 97 -4.81 -3.60 3.25
CA ARG A 97 -6.01 -4.18 2.64
C ARG A 97 -5.83 -5.62 2.18
N ALA A 98 -4.64 -6.01 1.75
CA ALA A 98 -4.34 -7.33 1.21
C ALA A 98 -3.22 -8.08 1.95
N GLY A 99 -2.44 -7.41 2.78
CA GLY A 99 -1.25 -8.00 3.38
C GLY A 99 -0.10 -8.11 2.38
N HIS A 100 0.75 -9.12 2.54
CA HIS A 100 1.80 -9.42 1.56
C HIS A 100 1.26 -10.41 0.53
N PRO A 101 1.30 -10.10 -0.77
CA PRO A 101 0.70 -10.95 -1.80
C PRO A 101 1.30 -12.37 -1.91
N SER A 102 2.52 -12.59 -1.42
CA SER A 102 3.23 -13.86 -1.63
C SER A 102 3.91 -14.43 -0.38
N ALA A 103 3.90 -13.74 0.78
CA ALA A 103 4.62 -14.18 1.97
C ALA A 103 3.76 -14.10 3.23
N GLU A 104 3.90 -15.08 4.11
CA GLU A 104 3.25 -15.11 5.42
C GLU A 104 4.09 -14.40 6.50
N ALA A 105 5.39 -14.32 6.27
CA ALA A 105 6.35 -13.68 7.17
C ALA A 105 7.33 -12.81 6.40
N VAL A 106 7.84 -11.78 7.06
CA VAL A 106 8.83 -10.88 6.50
C VAL A 106 9.99 -10.69 7.49
N SER A 107 11.14 -10.27 6.97
CA SER A 107 12.29 -9.95 7.80
C SER A 107 12.00 -8.75 8.72
N PHE A 108 12.80 -8.59 9.77
CA PHE A 108 12.71 -7.41 10.63
C PHE A 108 12.96 -6.11 9.86
N THR A 109 13.82 -6.13 8.84
CA THR A 109 14.09 -4.97 7.99
C THR A 109 12.85 -4.58 7.16
N VAL A 110 12.17 -5.55 6.54
CA VAL A 110 10.94 -5.31 5.79
C VAL A 110 9.83 -4.84 6.71
N ALA A 111 9.64 -5.48 7.86
CA ALA A 111 8.66 -5.05 8.86
C ALA A 111 8.90 -3.63 9.35
N ALA A 112 10.16 -3.23 9.53
CA ALA A 112 10.52 -1.86 9.87
C ALA A 112 10.06 -0.85 8.82
N ALA A 113 10.30 -1.15 7.54
CA ALA A 113 9.80 -0.33 6.42
C ALA A 113 8.28 -0.27 6.38
N MET A 114 7.59 -1.40 6.57
CA MET A 114 6.14 -1.49 6.63
C MET A 114 5.54 -0.62 7.74
N LEU A 115 6.18 -0.59 8.91
CA LEU A 115 5.70 0.15 10.07
C LEU A 115 6.24 1.59 10.14
N GLY A 116 7.20 1.93 9.30
CA GLY A 116 7.86 3.25 9.34
C GLY A 116 8.66 3.48 10.62
N ILE A 117 9.27 2.44 11.18
CA ILE A 117 10.10 2.49 12.39
C ILE A 117 11.47 1.87 12.12
N SER A 118 12.38 1.96 13.10
CA SER A 118 13.68 1.31 13.01
C SER A 118 13.57 -0.22 13.16
N ARG A 119 14.57 -0.94 12.65
CA ARG A 119 14.70 -2.39 12.88
C ARG A 119 14.72 -2.72 14.37
N GLN A 120 15.44 -1.93 15.18
CA GLN A 120 15.44 -2.10 16.63
C GLN A 120 14.04 -1.92 17.22
N GLY A 121 13.26 -0.98 16.71
CA GLY A 121 11.86 -0.80 17.11
C GLY A 121 11.01 -2.04 16.87
N VAL A 122 11.22 -2.76 15.75
CA VAL A 122 10.53 -4.03 15.49
C VAL A 122 10.94 -5.10 16.50
N HIS A 123 12.23 -5.21 16.83
CA HIS A 123 12.70 -6.13 17.87
C HIS A 123 12.05 -5.84 19.22
N ASP A 124 11.91 -4.58 19.59
CA ASP A 124 11.24 -4.16 20.83
C ASP A 124 9.75 -4.53 20.82
N LEU A 125 9.06 -4.34 19.68
CA LEU A 125 7.66 -4.75 19.53
C LEU A 125 7.51 -6.28 19.66
N ALA A 126 8.42 -7.05 19.08
CA ALA A 126 8.42 -8.52 19.18
C ALA A 126 8.61 -8.98 20.63
N ARG A 127 9.53 -8.35 21.38
CA ARG A 127 9.74 -8.66 22.81
C ARG A 127 8.53 -8.35 23.67
N ARG A 128 7.76 -7.30 23.30
CA ARG A 128 6.55 -6.90 24.02
C ARG A 128 5.30 -7.66 23.58
N GLY A 129 5.43 -8.59 22.62
CA GLY A 129 4.30 -9.33 22.07
C GLY A 129 3.36 -8.51 21.19
N LYS A 130 3.83 -7.37 20.66
CA LYS A 130 3.04 -6.47 19.80
C LYS A 130 3.11 -6.84 18.33
N VAL A 131 4.15 -7.55 17.91
CA VAL A 131 4.23 -8.27 16.65
C VAL A 131 4.68 -9.69 16.95
N GLN A 132 4.27 -10.64 16.11
CA GLN A 132 4.50 -12.06 16.38
C GLN A 132 5.68 -12.60 15.58
N PRO A 133 6.74 -13.11 16.23
CA PRO A 133 7.82 -13.80 15.54
C PRO A 133 7.29 -15.03 14.79
N HIS A 134 7.83 -15.29 13.59
CA HIS A 134 7.54 -16.48 12.82
C HIS A 134 8.53 -17.60 13.16
N PRO A 135 8.10 -18.89 13.22
CA PRO A 135 9.01 -20.01 13.56
C PRO A 135 10.23 -20.13 12.64
N ASP A 136 10.09 -19.79 11.37
CA ASP A 136 11.18 -19.87 10.38
C ASP A 136 12.00 -18.56 10.27
N GLY A 137 11.78 -17.62 11.17
CA GLY A 137 12.47 -16.33 11.22
C GLY A 137 11.59 -15.18 10.77
N GLY A 138 11.96 -13.96 11.17
CA GLY A 138 11.18 -12.76 10.90
C GLY A 138 9.93 -12.64 11.76
N VAL A 139 8.97 -11.87 11.29
CA VAL A 139 7.68 -11.65 11.94
C VAL A 139 6.54 -11.93 10.97
N THR A 140 5.38 -12.33 11.51
CA THR A 140 4.21 -12.63 10.67
C THR A 140 3.65 -11.35 10.06
N VAL A 141 3.26 -11.40 8.79
CA VAL A 141 2.63 -10.28 8.08
C VAL A 141 1.32 -9.87 8.77
N ASP A 142 0.52 -10.83 9.21
CA ASP A 142 -0.75 -10.56 9.89
C ASP A 142 -0.55 -9.71 11.14
N SER A 143 0.48 -9.98 11.94
CA SER A 143 0.76 -9.18 13.14
C SER A 143 1.27 -7.77 12.81
N VAL A 144 2.07 -7.63 11.74
CA VAL A 144 2.52 -6.31 11.24
C VAL A 144 1.33 -5.50 10.73
N GLN A 145 0.46 -6.12 9.94
CA GLN A 145 -0.75 -5.48 9.43
C GLN A 145 -1.66 -5.01 10.57
N ALA A 146 -1.90 -5.87 11.56
CA ALA A 146 -2.71 -5.53 12.73
C ALA A 146 -2.11 -4.35 13.52
N ARG A 147 -0.79 -4.34 13.71
CA ARG A 147 -0.08 -3.26 14.40
C ARG A 147 -0.20 -1.93 13.65
N LEU A 148 -0.08 -1.94 12.32
CA LEU A 148 -0.23 -0.75 11.49
C LEU A 148 -1.66 -0.20 11.57
N LYS A 149 -2.67 -1.07 11.54
CA LYS A 149 -4.08 -0.69 11.72
C LYS A 149 -4.34 -0.03 13.07
N GLU A 150 -3.82 -0.58 14.16
CA GLU A 150 -3.93 0.00 15.51
C GLU A 150 -3.35 1.41 15.57
N ARG A 151 -2.16 1.62 15.01
CA ARG A 151 -1.50 2.93 14.98
C ARG A 151 -2.33 3.96 14.22
N MET A 152 -2.86 3.59 13.07
CA MET A 152 -3.69 4.49 12.25
C MET A 152 -4.99 4.87 12.95
N LEU A 153 -5.64 3.95 13.66
CA LEU A 153 -6.82 4.23 14.46
C LEU A 153 -6.50 5.20 15.60
N SER A 154 -5.40 4.98 16.31
CA SER A 154 -4.94 5.86 17.40
C SER A 154 -4.64 7.28 16.90
N GLU A 155 -3.99 7.41 15.74
CA GLU A 155 -3.70 8.70 15.12
C GLU A 155 -4.99 9.43 14.70
N THR A 156 -5.97 8.70 14.19
CA THR A 156 -7.27 9.25 13.80
C THR A 156 -8.06 9.73 15.02
N GLU A 157 -8.06 8.97 16.11
CA GLU A 157 -8.71 9.35 17.38
C GLU A 157 -8.05 10.57 18.00
N ALA A 158 -6.72 10.64 18.02
CA ALA A 158 -5.97 11.79 18.50
C ALA A 158 -6.27 13.06 17.70
N ALA A 159 -6.33 12.96 16.36
CA ALA A 159 -6.69 14.08 15.50
C ALA A 159 -8.15 14.55 15.70
N ALA A 160 -9.07 13.64 16.02
CA ALA A 160 -10.47 13.97 16.29
C ALA A 160 -10.66 14.65 17.67
N SER A 161 -9.78 14.39 18.63
CA SER A 161 -9.88 14.99 19.99
C SER A 161 -9.26 16.38 20.09
N ASP A 162 -8.42 16.80 19.14
CA ASP A 162 -7.79 18.11 19.07
C ASP A 162 -8.60 19.15 18.27
N GLY A 163 -9.79 18.77 17.83
CA GLY A 163 -10.66 19.64 17.03
C GLY A 163 -11.79 20.28 17.83
#